data_11907043e0c7a047e60af60517d9c369
#
_entry.id   11907043e0c7a047e60af60517d9c369
#
_cell.length_a   1.000
_cell.length_b   1.000
_cell.length_c   1.000
_cell.angle_alpha   90.00
_cell.angle_beta   90.00
_cell.angle_gamma   90.00
#
_symmetry.space_group_name_H-M   'P 1'
#
loop_
_entity.id
_entity.type
_entity.pdbx_description
1 polymer ?
#
loop_
_entity_poly.entity_id
_entity_poly.type
_entity_poly.pdbx_seq_one_letter_code
_entity_poly.pdbx_strand_id
1 'polypeptide(L)'
;RLVEAARICKDAAELAIFRRAGALISAVARDVLGGVRAGQREWELAADIDDRIRRGGFERPAFDTIVASGPNGALPHARPGDRQLQPGDLVVLDFGGVYDGYCVDITRTVSVGEPGTEARRVYDAVAAAQMAAAGAVRPSAAVTDVDEAARAVLEARGLGAAFSHATGHGLGLEIHEEPRVGPRRTDIPGVPPAGRDDRLEPGVVFT
;
A
#
# COMPACT_ATOMS: atom_id res chain seq x y z
N ARG A 1 8.54 -7.13 22.99
CA ARG A 1 8.52 -5.64 22.96
C ARG A 1 9.90 -5.03 22.75
N LEU A 2 11.01 -5.63 23.27
CA LEU A 2 12.36 -5.17 22.96
C LEU A 2 12.75 -5.49 21.50
N VAL A 3 12.38 -6.67 21.04
CA VAL A 3 12.64 -7.13 19.66
C VAL A 3 11.85 -6.29 18.66
N GLU A 4 10.58 -6.03 18.90
CA GLU A 4 9.73 -5.19 18.04
C GLU A 4 10.30 -3.77 17.93
N ALA A 5 10.75 -3.19 19.04
CA ALA A 5 11.36 -1.85 19.04
C ALA A 5 12.68 -1.81 18.25
N ALA A 6 13.49 -2.88 18.32
CA ALA A 6 14.74 -2.97 17.56
C ALA A 6 14.51 -3.13 16.04
N ARG A 7 13.35 -3.65 15.63
CA ARG A 7 12.98 -3.88 14.22
C ARG A 7 12.46 -2.64 13.50
N ILE A 8 12.09 -1.57 14.24
CA ILE A 8 11.50 -0.35 13.65
C ILE A 8 12.51 0.36 12.74
N CYS A 9 13.71 0.63 13.27
CA CYS A 9 14.76 1.31 12.53
C CYS A 9 15.73 0.28 11.94
N LYS A 10 15.75 0.18 10.62
CA LYS A 10 16.59 -0.75 9.86
C LYS A 10 18.01 -0.23 9.80
N ASP A 11 18.98 -1.12 9.92
CA ASP A 11 20.38 -0.79 9.73
C ASP A 11 20.77 -0.65 8.24
N ALA A 12 22.03 -0.37 7.97
CA ALA A 12 22.50 -0.14 6.61
C ALA A 12 22.41 -1.41 5.72
N ALA A 13 22.58 -2.60 6.29
CA ALA A 13 22.48 -3.87 5.56
C ALA A 13 21.03 -4.17 5.22
N GLU A 14 20.11 -4.03 6.19
CA GLU A 14 18.68 -4.18 5.99
C GLU A 14 18.14 -3.19 4.95
N LEU A 15 18.55 -1.92 5.02
CA LEU A 15 18.17 -0.90 4.02
C LEU A 15 18.70 -1.23 2.62
N ALA A 16 19.85 -1.88 2.48
CA ALA A 16 20.32 -2.35 1.18
C ALA A 16 19.42 -3.45 0.60
N ILE A 17 18.93 -4.36 1.45
CA ILE A 17 17.94 -5.39 1.07
C ILE A 17 16.66 -4.71 0.58
N PHE A 18 16.10 -3.75 1.35
CA PHE A 18 14.89 -3.02 0.96
C PHE A 18 15.04 -2.27 -0.36
N ARG A 19 16.19 -1.60 -0.60
CA ARG A 19 16.44 -0.92 -1.88
C ARG A 19 16.48 -1.91 -3.05
N ARG A 20 17.08 -3.07 -2.86
CA ARG A 20 17.10 -4.13 -3.87
C ARG A 20 15.71 -4.68 -4.13
N ALA A 21 15.00 -5.07 -3.08
CA ALA A 21 13.64 -5.58 -3.17
C ALA A 21 12.67 -4.55 -3.79
N GLY A 22 12.78 -3.28 -3.40
CA GLY A 22 11.99 -2.19 -3.99
C GLY A 22 12.23 -2.01 -5.49
N ALA A 23 13.47 -2.14 -5.96
CA ALA A 23 13.78 -2.10 -7.39
C ALA A 23 13.16 -3.31 -8.14
N LEU A 24 13.24 -4.51 -7.57
CA LEU A 24 12.68 -5.73 -8.15
C LEU A 24 11.15 -5.67 -8.21
N ILE A 25 10.47 -5.31 -7.10
CA ILE A 25 9.00 -5.25 -7.08
C ILE A 25 8.48 -4.14 -8.00
N SER A 26 9.22 -3.04 -8.15
CA SER A 26 8.88 -1.99 -9.11
C SER A 26 9.00 -2.45 -10.57
N ALA A 27 9.93 -3.36 -10.87
CA ALA A 27 10.02 -3.98 -12.19
C ALA A 27 8.83 -4.91 -12.44
N VAL A 28 8.50 -5.76 -11.48
CA VAL A 28 7.29 -6.61 -11.54
C VAL A 28 6.04 -5.76 -11.75
N ALA A 29 5.90 -4.65 -11.01
CA ALA A 29 4.75 -3.75 -11.15
C ALA A 29 4.63 -3.20 -12.58
N ARG A 30 5.72 -2.74 -13.20
CA ARG A 30 5.69 -2.25 -14.59
C ARG A 30 5.22 -3.32 -15.58
N ASP A 31 5.69 -4.55 -15.42
CA ASP A 31 5.31 -5.65 -16.30
C ASP A 31 3.83 -6.05 -16.11
N VAL A 32 3.35 -6.04 -14.86
CA VAL A 32 1.93 -6.30 -14.53
C VAL A 32 1.03 -5.24 -15.15
N LEU A 33 1.36 -3.95 -14.96
CA LEU A 33 0.55 -2.84 -15.45
C LEU A 33 0.36 -2.87 -16.98
N GLY A 34 1.38 -3.28 -17.72
CA GLY A 34 1.30 -3.46 -19.18
C GLY A 34 0.41 -4.62 -19.63
N GLY A 35 0.06 -5.52 -18.73
CA GLY A 35 -0.74 -6.72 -19.01
C GLY A 35 -2.22 -6.63 -18.64
N VAL A 36 -2.66 -5.57 -17.97
CA VAL A 36 -4.05 -5.43 -17.52
C VAL A 36 -4.97 -5.10 -18.70
N ARG A 37 -6.00 -5.92 -18.90
CA ARG A 37 -6.96 -5.76 -20.04
C ARG A 37 -8.34 -6.27 -19.67
N ALA A 38 -9.36 -5.76 -20.37
CA ALA A 38 -10.74 -6.23 -20.26
C ALA A 38 -10.87 -7.75 -20.51
N GLY A 39 -11.79 -8.38 -19.80
CA GLY A 39 -12.09 -9.79 -19.92
C GLY A 39 -11.24 -10.74 -19.06
N GLN A 40 -10.10 -10.27 -18.50
CA GLN A 40 -9.35 -11.06 -17.53
C GLN A 40 -10.16 -11.20 -16.23
N ARG A 41 -10.08 -12.35 -15.58
CA ARG A 41 -10.66 -12.51 -14.23
C ARG A 41 -9.69 -12.00 -13.17
N GLU A 42 -10.23 -11.49 -12.06
CA GLU A 42 -9.39 -10.99 -10.95
C GLU A 42 -8.42 -12.07 -10.46
N TRP A 43 -8.91 -13.31 -10.23
CA TRP A 43 -8.04 -14.39 -9.75
C TRP A 43 -6.98 -14.83 -10.76
N GLU A 44 -7.26 -14.76 -12.07
CA GLU A 44 -6.28 -15.07 -13.12
C GLU A 44 -5.14 -14.05 -13.11
N LEU A 45 -5.49 -12.77 -12.95
CA LEU A 45 -4.50 -11.70 -12.87
C LEU A 45 -3.69 -11.81 -11.57
N ALA A 46 -4.32 -12.14 -10.44
CA ALA A 46 -3.61 -12.37 -9.18
C ALA A 46 -2.59 -13.51 -9.27
N ALA A 47 -2.97 -14.64 -9.90
CA ALA A 47 -2.07 -15.76 -10.14
C ALA A 47 -0.88 -15.38 -11.06
N ASP A 48 -1.12 -14.57 -12.09
CA ASP A 48 -0.06 -14.06 -12.98
C ASP A 48 0.90 -13.12 -12.20
N ILE A 49 0.38 -12.29 -11.31
CA ILE A 49 1.19 -11.43 -10.44
C ILE A 49 2.07 -12.28 -9.53
N ASP A 50 1.52 -13.30 -8.87
CA ASP A 50 2.26 -14.20 -7.98
C ASP A 50 3.39 -14.95 -8.71
N ASP A 51 3.15 -15.38 -9.94
CA ASP A 51 4.18 -16.01 -10.78
C ASP A 51 5.28 -15.00 -11.14
N ARG A 52 4.93 -13.78 -11.52
CA ARG A 52 5.90 -12.72 -11.81
C ARG A 52 6.72 -12.31 -10.59
N ILE A 53 6.15 -12.29 -9.38
CA ILE A 53 6.87 -12.06 -8.14
C ILE A 53 7.98 -13.11 -7.99
N ARG A 54 7.65 -14.40 -8.13
CA ARG A 54 8.64 -15.48 -8.02
C ARG A 54 9.73 -15.39 -9.10
N ARG A 55 9.34 -15.15 -10.35
CA ARG A 55 10.29 -14.96 -11.47
C ARG A 55 11.12 -13.69 -11.31
N GLY A 56 10.60 -12.68 -10.64
CA GLY A 56 11.28 -11.43 -10.31
C GLY A 56 12.36 -11.56 -9.24
N GLY A 57 12.55 -12.77 -8.69
CA GLY A 57 13.62 -13.09 -7.74
C GLY A 57 13.19 -13.03 -6.27
N PHE A 58 11.89 -13.00 -6.00
CA PHE A 58 11.36 -13.11 -4.64
C PHE A 58 11.16 -14.58 -4.24
N GLU A 59 11.30 -14.86 -2.97
CA GLU A 59 11.10 -16.19 -2.39
C GLU A 59 9.65 -16.65 -2.52
N ARG A 60 8.73 -15.73 -2.26
CA ARG A 60 7.28 -15.92 -2.31
C ARG A 60 6.56 -14.59 -2.27
N PRO A 61 5.25 -14.53 -2.57
CA PRO A 61 4.42 -13.39 -2.19
C PRO A 61 4.49 -13.13 -0.67
N ALA A 62 4.47 -11.86 -0.28
CA ALA A 62 4.50 -11.46 1.14
C ALA A 62 3.13 -11.60 1.82
N PHE A 63 2.06 -11.54 1.03
CA PHE A 63 0.66 -11.70 1.43
C PHE A 63 -0.17 -12.19 0.23
N ASP A 64 -1.44 -12.52 0.44
CA ASP A 64 -2.36 -12.90 -0.63
C ASP A 64 -2.58 -11.70 -1.57
N THR A 65 -2.15 -11.84 -2.81
CA THR A 65 -2.26 -10.78 -3.82
C THR A 65 -3.72 -10.35 -3.99
N ILE A 66 -3.98 -9.05 -3.92
CA ILE A 66 -5.30 -8.45 -4.14
C ILE A 66 -5.38 -7.91 -5.56
N VAL A 67 -6.41 -8.34 -6.26
CA VAL A 67 -6.87 -7.74 -7.52
C VAL A 67 -8.34 -7.42 -7.33
N ALA A 68 -8.67 -6.13 -7.27
CA ALA A 68 -10.02 -5.67 -7.00
C ALA A 68 -10.46 -4.69 -8.08
N SER A 69 -11.44 -5.07 -8.89
CA SER A 69 -11.88 -4.32 -10.06
C SER A 69 -13.27 -3.70 -9.87
N GLY A 70 -13.46 -2.49 -10.38
CA GLY A 70 -14.73 -1.77 -10.29
C GLY A 70 -15.28 -1.72 -8.87
N PRO A 71 -16.48 -2.27 -8.59
CA PRO A 71 -17.09 -2.24 -7.25
C PRO A 71 -16.23 -2.90 -6.17
N ASN A 72 -15.46 -3.95 -6.50
CA ASN A 72 -14.61 -4.66 -5.55
C ASN A 72 -13.47 -3.78 -5.03
N GLY A 73 -13.03 -2.78 -5.80
CA GLY A 73 -12.02 -1.81 -5.40
C GLY A 73 -12.39 -0.95 -4.19
N ALA A 74 -13.65 -0.96 -3.76
CA ALA A 74 -14.10 -0.32 -2.52
C ALA A 74 -13.89 -1.18 -1.27
N LEU A 75 -13.45 -2.43 -1.42
CA LEU A 75 -13.27 -3.39 -0.33
C LEU A 75 -11.78 -3.46 0.05
N PRO A 76 -11.36 -2.99 1.24
CA PRO A 76 -9.93 -2.95 1.62
C PRO A 76 -9.24 -4.32 1.63
N HIS A 77 -10.01 -5.40 1.82
CA HIS A 77 -9.53 -6.78 1.85
C HIS A 77 -10.28 -7.65 0.83
N ALA A 78 -10.45 -7.10 -0.39
CA ALA A 78 -11.06 -7.86 -1.47
C ALA A 78 -10.24 -9.11 -1.76
N ARG A 79 -10.94 -10.23 -2.01
CA ARG A 79 -10.30 -11.44 -2.52
C ARG A 79 -10.57 -11.52 -4.01
N PRO A 80 -9.52 -11.76 -4.83
CA PRO A 80 -9.69 -11.93 -6.26
C PRO A 80 -10.71 -13.03 -6.59
N GLY A 81 -11.74 -12.68 -7.35
CA GLY A 81 -12.84 -13.57 -7.67
C GLY A 81 -12.97 -13.83 -9.17
N ASP A 82 -14.14 -14.40 -9.55
CA ASP A 82 -14.49 -14.68 -10.95
C ASP A 82 -14.90 -13.44 -11.75
N ARG A 83 -14.97 -12.25 -11.11
CA ARG A 83 -15.32 -11.03 -11.81
C ARG A 83 -14.32 -10.77 -12.94
N GLN A 84 -14.83 -10.52 -14.14
CA GLN A 84 -14.03 -10.08 -15.27
C GLN A 84 -13.88 -8.57 -15.25
N LEU A 85 -12.67 -8.09 -15.51
CA LEU A 85 -12.35 -6.68 -15.67
C LEU A 85 -13.17 -6.10 -16.84
N GLN A 86 -13.86 -4.99 -16.59
CA GLN A 86 -14.70 -4.33 -17.58
C GLN A 86 -14.05 -3.03 -18.08
N PRO A 87 -14.30 -2.61 -19.33
CA PRO A 87 -13.90 -1.29 -19.80
C PRO A 87 -14.45 -0.19 -18.85
N GLY A 88 -13.58 0.75 -18.46
CA GLY A 88 -13.90 1.81 -17.51
C GLY A 88 -13.65 1.48 -16.04
N ASP A 89 -13.41 0.21 -15.69
CA ASP A 89 -13.07 -0.14 -14.31
C ASP A 89 -11.76 0.52 -13.87
N LEU A 90 -11.72 0.99 -12.63
CA LEU A 90 -10.48 1.08 -11.86
C LEU A 90 -10.17 -0.31 -11.29
N VAL A 91 -8.92 -0.70 -11.38
CA VAL A 91 -8.42 -1.98 -10.84
C VAL A 91 -7.33 -1.67 -9.83
N VAL A 92 -7.57 -2.03 -8.59
CA VAL A 92 -6.58 -1.99 -7.52
C VAL A 92 -5.78 -3.29 -7.58
N LEU A 93 -4.48 -3.15 -7.68
CA LEU A 93 -3.49 -4.22 -7.69
C LEU A 93 -2.60 -4.01 -6.47
N ASP A 94 -2.73 -4.87 -5.47
CA ASP A 94 -2.00 -4.78 -4.23
C ASP A 94 -1.25 -6.09 -3.98
N PHE A 95 0.07 -6.02 -3.99
CA PHE A 95 0.94 -7.19 -3.97
C PHE A 95 2.32 -6.86 -3.41
N GLY A 96 2.98 -7.89 -2.93
CA GLY A 96 4.30 -7.75 -2.35
C GLY A 96 5.10 -9.05 -2.43
N GLY A 97 6.37 -8.98 -2.11
CA GLY A 97 7.24 -10.14 -2.13
C GLY A 97 8.16 -10.21 -0.92
N VAL A 98 8.61 -11.40 -0.59
CA VAL A 98 9.65 -11.64 0.41
C VAL A 98 10.98 -11.78 -0.32
N TYR A 99 11.94 -10.94 0.06
CA TYR A 99 13.28 -10.93 -0.49
C TYR A 99 14.32 -10.90 0.63
N ASP A 100 15.16 -11.92 0.70
CA ASP A 100 16.15 -12.10 1.78
C ASP A 100 15.50 -11.98 3.19
N GLY A 101 14.32 -12.62 3.33
CA GLY A 101 13.51 -12.63 4.55
C GLY A 101 12.68 -11.36 4.81
N TYR A 102 12.87 -10.27 4.05
CA TYR A 102 12.16 -8.99 4.25
C TYR A 102 10.96 -8.86 3.32
N CYS A 103 9.86 -8.33 3.84
CA CYS A 103 8.64 -8.06 3.11
C CYS A 103 8.69 -6.69 2.44
N VAL A 104 8.32 -6.62 1.16
CA VAL A 104 8.00 -5.37 0.46
C VAL A 104 6.57 -5.42 -0.03
N ASP A 105 5.98 -4.25 -0.17
CA ASP A 105 4.57 -4.04 -0.44
C ASP A 105 4.39 -2.89 -1.43
N ILE A 106 3.52 -3.07 -2.41
CA ILE A 106 3.24 -2.07 -3.43
C ILE A 106 1.79 -2.16 -3.92
N THR A 107 1.07 -1.05 -3.86
CA THR A 107 -0.26 -0.92 -4.46
C THR A 107 -0.20 -0.05 -5.71
N ARG A 108 -0.90 -0.46 -6.75
CA ARG A 108 -1.14 0.34 -7.96
C ARG A 108 -2.60 0.26 -8.36
N THR A 109 -3.13 1.39 -8.81
CA THR A 109 -4.46 1.45 -9.41
C THR A 109 -4.34 1.86 -10.86
N VAL A 110 -4.97 1.10 -11.74
CA VAL A 110 -5.02 1.37 -13.19
C VAL A 110 -6.46 1.38 -13.68
N SER A 111 -6.69 1.97 -14.84
CA SER A 111 -7.97 1.87 -15.53
C SER A 111 -7.93 0.90 -16.69
N VAL A 112 -9.01 0.19 -16.91
CA VAL A 112 -9.22 -0.63 -18.11
C VAL A 112 -9.82 0.25 -19.20
N GLY A 113 -8.98 0.80 -20.07
CA GLY A 113 -9.39 1.82 -21.03
C GLY A 113 -9.68 3.17 -20.34
N GLU A 114 -10.56 3.99 -20.94
CA GLU A 114 -10.89 5.31 -20.41
C GLU A 114 -11.83 5.18 -19.18
N PRO A 115 -11.43 5.69 -18.02
CA PRO A 115 -12.28 5.68 -16.82
C PRO A 115 -13.36 6.76 -16.95
N GLY A 116 -14.53 6.50 -16.33
CA GLY A 116 -15.56 7.51 -16.21
C GLY A 116 -15.10 8.72 -15.37
N THR A 117 -15.81 9.84 -15.51
CA THR A 117 -15.47 11.12 -14.84
C THR A 117 -15.33 10.97 -13.32
N GLU A 118 -16.24 10.22 -12.68
CA GLU A 118 -16.20 10.01 -11.23
C GLU A 118 -15.00 9.14 -10.82
N ALA A 119 -14.71 8.07 -11.55
CA ALA A 119 -13.54 7.23 -11.30
C ALA A 119 -12.24 8.04 -11.41
N ARG A 120 -12.13 8.90 -12.42
CA ARG A 120 -11.01 9.83 -12.60
C ARG A 120 -10.91 10.80 -11.42
N ARG A 121 -12.03 11.39 -10.99
CA ARG A 121 -12.09 12.32 -9.86
C ARG A 121 -11.58 11.66 -8.56
N VAL A 122 -12.02 10.43 -8.28
CA VAL A 122 -11.58 9.67 -7.10
C VAL A 122 -10.10 9.33 -7.20
N TYR A 123 -9.64 8.82 -8.35
CA TYR A 123 -8.24 8.51 -8.57
C TYR A 123 -7.34 9.73 -8.34
N ASP A 124 -7.67 10.88 -8.93
CA ASP A 124 -6.88 12.11 -8.80
C ASP A 124 -6.89 12.64 -7.35
N ALA A 125 -7.98 12.41 -6.62
CA ALA A 125 -8.07 12.75 -5.21
C ALA A 125 -7.12 11.90 -4.35
N VAL A 126 -7.11 10.58 -4.57
CA VAL A 126 -6.24 9.64 -3.84
C VAL A 126 -4.77 9.89 -4.21
N ALA A 127 -4.46 10.10 -5.49
CA ALA A 127 -3.11 10.42 -5.92
C ALA A 127 -2.57 11.70 -5.24
N ALA A 128 -3.41 12.74 -5.15
CA ALA A 128 -3.03 13.97 -4.45
C ALA A 128 -2.85 13.76 -2.93
N ALA A 129 -3.68 12.93 -2.31
CA ALA A 129 -3.56 12.59 -0.90
C ALA A 129 -2.26 11.82 -0.62
N GLN A 130 -1.93 10.84 -1.46
CA GLN A 130 -0.67 10.09 -1.38
C GLN A 130 0.55 11.01 -1.53
N MET A 131 0.52 11.95 -2.47
CA MET A 131 1.60 12.93 -2.64
C MET A 131 1.73 13.86 -1.42
N ALA A 132 0.63 14.27 -0.81
CA ALA A 132 0.65 15.08 0.40
C ALA A 132 1.24 14.31 1.59
N ALA A 133 0.84 13.05 1.77
CA ALA A 133 1.43 12.17 2.79
C ALA A 133 2.94 12.01 2.59
N ALA A 134 3.37 11.67 1.37
CA ALA A 134 4.79 11.54 1.04
C ALA A 134 5.58 12.83 1.29
N GLY A 135 4.98 14.00 0.99
CA GLY A 135 5.57 15.31 1.25
C GLY A 135 5.69 15.67 2.75
N ALA A 136 4.91 15.03 3.61
CA ALA A 136 4.99 15.20 5.07
C ALA A 136 6.08 14.33 5.71
N VAL A 137 6.62 13.34 4.99
CA VAL A 137 7.66 12.44 5.49
C VAL A 137 8.98 13.19 5.64
N ARG A 138 9.45 13.33 6.88
CA ARG A 138 10.75 13.90 7.24
C ARG A 138 11.23 13.35 8.58
N PRO A 139 12.53 13.37 8.86
CA PRO A 139 13.04 12.99 10.17
C PRO A 139 12.34 13.75 11.29
N SER A 140 11.97 13.04 12.34
CA SER A 140 11.27 13.55 13.54
C SER A 140 9.81 14.00 13.31
N ALA A 141 9.24 13.86 12.10
CA ALA A 141 7.79 14.03 11.93
C ALA A 141 7.02 12.98 12.74
N ALA A 142 5.88 13.36 13.29
CA ALA A 142 4.98 12.37 13.87
C ALA A 142 4.35 11.53 12.75
N VAL A 143 4.17 10.24 12.96
CA VAL A 143 3.48 9.37 11.98
C VAL A 143 2.06 9.85 11.70
N THR A 144 1.43 10.49 12.69
CA THR A 144 0.11 11.11 12.56
C THR A 144 0.10 12.30 11.61
N ASP A 145 1.19 13.07 11.52
CA ASP A 145 1.28 14.21 10.58
C ASP A 145 1.19 13.72 9.13
N VAL A 146 1.75 12.54 8.84
CA VAL A 146 1.70 11.91 7.51
C VAL A 146 0.26 11.50 7.16
N ASP A 147 -0.45 10.88 8.12
CA ASP A 147 -1.85 10.48 7.94
C ASP A 147 -2.78 11.70 7.82
N GLU A 148 -2.58 12.70 8.67
CA GLU A 148 -3.36 13.95 8.65
C GLU A 148 -3.21 14.69 7.30
N ALA A 149 -2.01 14.69 6.72
CA ALA A 149 -1.78 15.30 5.41
C ALA A 149 -2.61 14.63 4.30
N ALA A 150 -2.70 13.30 4.29
CA ALA A 150 -3.57 12.58 3.35
C ALA A 150 -5.05 12.85 3.60
N ARG A 151 -5.50 12.76 4.87
CA ARG A 151 -6.90 12.98 5.26
C ARG A 151 -7.38 14.37 4.90
N ALA A 152 -6.60 15.40 5.17
CA ALA A 152 -6.96 16.78 4.86
C ALA A 152 -7.26 16.97 3.36
N VAL A 153 -6.49 16.33 2.47
CA VAL A 153 -6.73 16.38 1.02
C VAL A 153 -8.04 15.69 0.65
N LEU A 154 -8.31 14.52 1.23
CA LEU A 154 -9.53 13.76 0.95
C LEU A 154 -10.79 14.46 1.51
N GLU A 155 -10.69 15.04 2.71
CA GLU A 155 -11.76 15.83 3.32
C GLU A 155 -12.11 17.05 2.47
N ALA A 156 -11.11 17.80 2.01
CA ALA A 156 -11.30 18.96 1.14
C ALA A 156 -11.96 18.60 -0.20
N ARG A 157 -11.91 17.32 -0.60
CA ARG A 157 -12.54 16.80 -1.83
C ARG A 157 -13.85 16.04 -1.56
N GLY A 158 -14.36 16.07 -0.31
CA GLY A 158 -15.59 15.41 0.08
C GLY A 158 -15.49 13.87 0.17
N LEU A 159 -14.29 13.34 0.30
CA LEU A 159 -14.00 11.90 0.37
C LEU A 159 -13.51 11.43 1.75
N GLY A 160 -13.43 12.33 2.74
CA GLY A 160 -12.88 12.01 4.08
C GLY A 160 -13.59 10.83 4.74
N ALA A 161 -14.93 10.78 4.69
CA ALA A 161 -15.72 9.69 5.28
C ALA A 161 -15.45 8.31 4.63
N ALA A 162 -14.99 8.29 3.39
CA ALA A 162 -14.64 7.05 2.68
C ALA A 162 -13.25 6.52 3.06
N PHE A 163 -12.39 7.33 3.68
CA PHE A 163 -11.05 6.93 4.11
C PHE A 163 -11.06 6.39 5.53
N SER A 164 -11.46 5.13 5.69
CA SER A 164 -11.73 4.50 6.98
C SER A 164 -10.53 3.75 7.60
N HIS A 165 -9.41 3.63 6.90
CA HIS A 165 -8.23 2.91 7.36
C HIS A 165 -7.02 3.84 7.62
N ALA A 166 -5.91 3.29 8.08
CA ALA A 166 -4.64 4.01 8.22
C ALA A 166 -4.02 4.31 6.86
N THR A 167 -3.18 5.33 6.77
CA THR A 167 -2.44 5.66 5.55
C THR A 167 -1.43 4.56 5.20
N GLY A 168 -0.77 3.95 6.22
CA GLY A 168 0.20 2.89 5.98
C GLY A 168 0.66 2.21 7.26
N HIS A 169 1.69 1.37 7.12
CA HIS A 169 2.29 0.59 8.19
C HIS A 169 3.77 0.32 7.92
N GLY A 170 4.51 0.01 8.99
CA GLY A 170 5.90 -0.42 8.88
C GLY A 170 6.04 -1.74 8.12
N LEU A 171 7.18 -1.91 7.49
CA LEU A 171 7.61 -3.11 6.79
C LEU A 171 8.89 -3.66 7.42
N GLY A 172 9.06 -4.97 7.40
CA GLY A 172 10.27 -5.63 7.92
C GLY A 172 10.27 -7.13 7.61
N LEU A 173 10.61 -7.92 8.60
CA LEU A 173 10.51 -9.39 8.55
C LEU A 173 9.05 -9.85 8.47
N GLU A 174 8.14 -9.02 8.93
CA GLU A 174 6.70 -9.20 8.79
C GLU A 174 6.13 -8.12 7.87
N ILE A 175 5.00 -8.43 7.23
CA ILE A 175 4.34 -7.51 6.32
C ILE A 175 3.75 -6.30 7.06
N HIS A 176 3.30 -6.47 8.29
CA HIS A 176 2.79 -5.41 9.14
C HIS A 176 3.65 -5.30 10.39
N GLU A 177 4.42 -4.22 10.47
CA GLU A 177 5.22 -3.85 11.64
C GLU A 177 4.89 -2.43 12.09
N GLU A 178 5.38 -2.04 13.26
CA GLU A 178 5.38 -0.63 13.66
C GLU A 178 6.40 0.17 12.82
N PRO A 179 6.16 1.47 12.58
CA PRO A 179 5.04 2.24 13.10
C PRO A 179 3.77 2.08 12.27
N ARG A 180 2.62 2.20 12.91
CA ARG A 180 1.35 2.37 12.21
C ARG A 180 1.19 3.83 11.81
N VAL A 181 1.14 4.11 10.52
CA VAL A 181 0.92 5.45 9.97
C VAL A 181 -0.59 5.68 9.81
N GLY A 182 -1.22 6.27 10.82
CA GLY A 182 -2.67 6.40 10.87
C GLY A 182 -3.12 7.46 11.90
N PRO A 183 -4.43 7.66 12.06
CA PRO A 183 -4.97 8.62 12.99
C PRO A 183 -4.51 8.32 14.41
N ARG A 184 -4.51 9.35 15.28
CA ARG A 184 -4.15 9.21 16.68
C ARG A 184 -4.97 8.12 17.35
N ARG A 185 -4.32 7.27 18.13
CA ARG A 185 -5.02 6.17 18.83
C ARG A 185 -6.11 6.66 19.79
N THR A 186 -5.99 7.89 20.29
CA THR A 186 -7.03 8.56 21.12
C THR A 186 -8.32 8.78 20.35
N ASP A 187 -8.27 8.83 19.01
CA ASP A 187 -9.41 9.12 18.16
C ASP A 187 -10.14 7.85 17.72
N ILE A 188 -9.63 6.68 18.12
CA ILE A 188 -10.21 5.38 17.81
C ILE A 188 -11.00 4.87 19.03
N PRO A 189 -12.33 4.76 18.96
CA PRO A 189 -13.13 4.27 20.08
C PRO A 189 -12.67 2.87 20.55
N GLY A 190 -12.44 2.72 21.85
CA GLY A 190 -12.05 1.45 22.47
C GLY A 190 -10.57 1.08 22.36
N VAL A 191 -9.73 1.92 21.75
CA VAL A 191 -8.27 1.73 21.69
C VAL A 191 -7.61 2.61 22.75
N PRO A 192 -6.78 2.05 23.65
CA PRO A 192 -6.03 2.86 24.62
C PRO A 192 -5.08 3.82 23.90
N PRO A 193 -4.86 5.04 24.45
CA PRO A 193 -3.91 5.98 23.88
C PRO A 193 -2.52 5.34 23.81
N ALA A 194 -1.83 5.54 22.70
CA ALA A 194 -0.43 5.15 22.58
C ALA A 194 0.41 5.99 23.53
N GLY A 195 1.28 5.36 24.28
CA GLY A 195 2.13 6.03 25.27
C GLY A 195 3.29 6.83 24.68
N ARG A 196 3.39 6.96 23.35
CA ARG A 196 4.42 7.67 22.63
C ARG A 196 3.86 8.24 21.33
N ASP A 197 4.13 9.50 21.03
CA ASP A 197 4.04 10.03 19.67
C ASP A 197 5.15 9.35 18.88
N ASP A 198 4.78 8.35 18.07
CA ASP A 198 5.74 7.66 17.23
C ASP A 198 6.26 8.64 16.17
N ARG A 199 7.58 8.88 16.23
CA ARG A 199 8.26 9.78 15.29
C ARG A 199 9.05 8.98 14.29
N LEU A 200 9.04 9.46 13.06
CA LEU A 200 9.84 8.89 11.99
C LEU A 200 11.33 9.14 12.25
N GLU A 201 12.07 8.08 12.46
CA GLU A 201 13.52 8.13 12.59
C GLU A 201 14.19 7.66 11.28
N PRO A 202 15.42 8.08 11.00
CA PRO A 202 16.18 7.51 9.88
C PRO A 202 16.28 5.99 10.02
N GLY A 203 15.99 5.26 8.93
CA GLY A 203 15.97 3.79 8.94
C GLY A 203 14.58 3.18 9.07
N VAL A 204 13.55 3.96 9.40
CA VAL A 204 12.16 3.47 9.36
C VAL A 204 11.75 3.23 7.90
N VAL A 205 11.19 2.04 7.62
CA VAL A 205 10.63 1.66 6.31
C VAL A 205 9.14 1.38 6.50
N PHE A 206 8.30 2.00 5.67
CA PHE A 206 6.84 1.89 5.76
C PHE A 206 6.16 2.13 4.41
N THR A 207 4.89 1.73 4.29
CA THR A 207 4.03 1.97 3.10
C THR A 207 3.30 3.30 3.19
#